data_118dbcba11f4f9be93a0b29dd63127ac
#
_entry.id   118dbcba11f4f9be93a0b29dd63127ac
#
_cell.length_a   1.000
_cell.length_b   1.000
_cell.length_c   1.000
_cell.angle_alpha   90.00
_cell.angle_beta   90.00
_cell.angle_gamma   90.00
#
_symmetry.space_group_name_H-M   'P 1'
#
loop_
_entity.id
_entity.type
_entity.pdbx_description
1 polymer ?
#
loop_
_entity_poly.entity_id
_entity_poly.type
_entity_poly.pdbx_seq_one_letter_code
_entity_poly.pdbx_strand_id
1 'polypeptide(L)'
;YQCINKANLFIRDMEMADDALFSKYNREQMIGEAKFIRAYTYFELVKTFGGVPCYTGVLDLDHERLGRASVEEIYSVIEQDLNDAVSVLPKKSEVANYESSYAGRITKGAAIAMQTRIYLYEKKYDEVKKAFEKFQNECGGEYSLVAPEDYAWQFSLDGEHCSSSILEVNMYVSSTQSSYNVNNGNRHVLMSMPRNMTIGFGCAQPTQALADAYDAEGDVIRKKTTLLSTEEAIEIETAAKGDVAPVTDDRTGWYNRKLYLAPGQREENRGNNQPTNLRLIRLAEVY
;
A
#
# COMPACT_ATOMS: atom_id res chain seq x y z
N TYR A 1 2.02 -4.59 16.33
CA TYR A 1 3.04 -5.40 17.02
C TYR A 1 3.10 -6.86 16.56
N GLN A 2 1.99 -7.51 16.24
CA GLN A 2 2.03 -8.89 15.72
C GLN A 2 2.89 -9.01 14.45
N CYS A 3 2.83 -8.03 13.56
CA CYS A 3 3.64 -8.00 12.34
C CYS A 3 5.15 -7.89 12.66
N ILE A 4 5.52 -7.02 13.60
CA ILE A 4 6.89 -6.86 14.08
C ILE A 4 7.42 -8.16 14.68
N ASN A 5 6.63 -8.80 15.55
CA ASN A 5 7.02 -10.07 16.17
C ASN A 5 7.20 -11.18 15.13
N LYS A 6 6.31 -11.27 14.14
CA LYS A 6 6.46 -12.22 13.03
C LYS A 6 7.71 -11.95 12.20
N ALA A 7 8.04 -10.68 11.93
CA ALA A 7 9.27 -10.32 11.23
C ALA A 7 10.51 -10.71 12.04
N ASN A 8 10.52 -10.46 13.35
CA ASN A 8 11.62 -10.85 14.24
C ASN A 8 11.81 -12.38 14.32
N LEU A 9 10.69 -13.11 14.46
CA LEU A 9 10.72 -14.57 14.44
C LEU A 9 11.27 -15.11 13.13
N PHE A 10 10.79 -14.56 12.00
CA PHE A 10 11.23 -14.96 10.68
C PHE A 10 12.73 -14.69 10.47
N ILE A 11 13.22 -13.49 10.83
CA ILE A 11 14.64 -13.14 10.72
C ILE A 11 15.49 -14.13 11.53
N ARG A 12 15.15 -14.36 12.81
CA ARG A 12 15.84 -15.34 13.67
C ARG A 12 15.88 -16.72 13.03
N ASP A 13 14.73 -17.22 12.58
CA ASP A 13 14.62 -18.57 12.06
C ASP A 13 15.39 -18.71 10.73
N MET A 14 15.43 -17.66 9.90
CA MET A 14 16.24 -17.64 8.68
C MET A 14 17.75 -17.62 8.98
N GLU A 15 18.18 -16.88 10.01
CA GLU A 15 19.59 -16.84 10.44
C GLU A 15 20.07 -18.18 11.00
N MET A 16 19.18 -18.95 11.63
CA MET A 16 19.48 -20.25 12.22
C MET A 16 19.30 -21.42 11.24
N ALA A 17 18.66 -21.21 10.11
CA ALA A 17 18.32 -22.28 9.17
C ALA A 17 19.55 -22.78 8.40
N ASP A 18 19.56 -24.08 8.07
CA ASP A 18 20.62 -24.70 7.27
C ASP A 18 20.68 -24.10 5.85
N ASP A 19 21.90 -23.83 5.37
CA ASP A 19 22.16 -23.29 4.03
C ASP A 19 21.60 -24.19 2.91
N ALA A 20 21.54 -25.49 3.13
CA ALA A 20 20.98 -26.44 2.19
C ALA A 20 19.49 -26.17 1.83
N LEU A 21 18.75 -25.48 2.70
CA LEU A 21 17.35 -25.11 2.48
C LEU A 21 17.21 -23.99 1.45
N PHE A 22 18.27 -23.23 1.15
CA PHE A 22 18.24 -22.02 0.31
C PHE A 22 18.73 -22.25 -1.14
N SER A 23 18.68 -23.48 -1.63
CA SER A 23 19.04 -23.79 -3.02
C SER A 23 18.21 -23.03 -4.08
N LYS A 24 16.96 -22.68 -3.75
CA LYS A 24 16.01 -21.99 -4.64
C LYS A 24 15.79 -20.52 -4.30
N TYR A 25 15.95 -20.15 -3.03
CA TYR A 25 15.65 -18.80 -2.54
C TYR A 25 16.88 -18.20 -1.85
N ASN A 26 17.10 -16.91 -2.07
CA ASN A 26 18.18 -16.21 -1.40
C ASN A 26 17.76 -15.83 0.04
N ARG A 27 18.46 -16.39 1.03
CA ARG A 27 18.24 -16.12 2.46
C ARG A 27 18.29 -14.64 2.78
N GLU A 28 19.33 -13.95 2.31
CA GLU A 28 19.55 -12.54 2.62
C GLU A 28 18.44 -11.65 2.05
N GLN A 29 17.97 -11.95 0.84
CA GLN A 29 16.81 -11.25 0.27
C GLN A 29 15.54 -11.45 1.11
N MET A 30 15.29 -12.66 1.58
CA MET A 30 14.13 -12.96 2.44
C MET A 30 14.23 -12.21 3.78
N ILE A 31 15.42 -12.14 4.38
CA ILE A 31 15.68 -11.34 5.59
C ILE A 31 15.49 -9.85 5.29
N GLY A 32 15.97 -9.37 4.14
CA GLY A 32 15.77 -7.99 3.70
C GLY A 32 14.30 -7.59 3.56
N GLU A 33 13.46 -8.48 3.00
CA GLU A 33 12.01 -8.26 2.94
C GLU A 33 11.39 -8.20 4.36
N ALA A 34 11.79 -9.07 5.26
CA ALA A 34 11.29 -9.07 6.64
C ALA A 34 11.70 -7.78 7.39
N LYS A 35 12.93 -7.30 7.18
CA LYS A 35 13.40 -6.01 7.72
C LYS A 35 12.61 -4.84 7.15
N PHE A 36 12.37 -4.83 5.84
CA PHE A 36 11.49 -3.81 5.23
C PHE A 36 10.09 -3.80 5.87
N ILE A 37 9.46 -4.96 6.06
CA ILE A 37 8.14 -5.07 6.69
C ILE A 37 8.17 -4.56 8.13
N ARG A 38 9.24 -4.84 8.87
CA ARG A 38 9.44 -4.35 10.24
C ARG A 38 9.57 -2.83 10.25
N ALA A 39 10.42 -2.27 9.39
CA ALA A 39 10.60 -0.83 9.22
C ALA A 39 9.29 -0.13 8.86
N TYR A 40 8.55 -0.64 7.87
CA TYR A 40 7.25 -0.12 7.48
C TYR A 40 6.27 -0.13 8.65
N THR A 41 6.22 -1.22 9.41
CA THR A 41 5.31 -1.34 10.55
C THR A 41 5.67 -0.36 11.67
N TYR A 42 6.95 -0.20 11.98
CA TYR A 42 7.40 0.82 12.94
C TYR A 42 7.12 2.24 12.47
N PHE A 43 7.28 2.50 11.17
CA PHE A 43 6.92 3.82 10.62
C PHE A 43 5.44 4.15 10.81
N GLU A 44 4.54 3.20 10.53
CA GLU A 44 3.10 3.40 10.77
C GLU A 44 2.79 3.65 12.26
N LEU A 45 3.50 2.96 13.15
CA LEU A 45 3.34 3.16 14.60
C LEU A 45 3.86 4.51 15.07
N VAL A 46 5.10 4.88 14.70
CA VAL A 46 5.71 6.14 15.15
C VAL A 46 5.00 7.36 14.58
N LYS A 47 4.56 7.29 13.34
CA LYS A 47 3.77 8.33 12.67
C LYS A 47 2.44 8.60 13.38
N THR A 48 1.83 7.55 13.92
CA THR A 48 0.49 7.64 14.54
C THR A 48 0.56 7.93 16.04
N PHE A 49 1.52 7.33 16.75
CA PHE A 49 1.55 7.29 18.22
C PHE A 49 2.78 8.00 18.84
N GLY A 50 3.72 8.50 18.01
CA GLY A 50 5.01 8.98 18.50
C GLY A 50 5.87 7.84 19.04
N GLY A 51 6.57 8.04 20.18
CA GLY A 51 7.32 6.96 20.82
C GLY A 51 6.45 5.77 21.15
N VAL A 52 6.96 4.55 20.89
CA VAL A 52 6.29 3.26 21.16
C VAL A 52 7.33 2.24 21.64
N PRO A 53 6.92 1.12 22.27
CA PRO A 53 7.86 0.04 22.57
C PRO A 53 8.58 -0.43 21.30
N CYS A 54 9.92 -0.44 21.33
CA CYS A 54 10.75 -0.81 20.19
C CYS A 54 11.63 -2.02 20.52
N TYR A 55 11.60 -3.05 19.68
CA TYR A 55 12.40 -4.25 19.81
C TYR A 55 12.66 -4.89 18.45
N THR A 56 13.86 -5.42 18.28
CA THR A 56 14.31 -6.05 17.03
C THR A 56 14.59 -7.55 17.17
N GLY A 57 14.49 -8.08 18.39
CA GLY A 57 14.59 -9.50 18.71
C GLY A 57 13.22 -10.11 19.00
N VAL A 58 13.21 -11.42 19.19
CA VAL A 58 12.02 -12.14 19.68
C VAL A 58 11.85 -11.82 21.16
N LEU A 59 10.67 -11.36 21.54
CA LEU A 59 10.34 -11.15 22.94
C LEU A 59 10.08 -12.48 23.61
N ASP A 60 10.75 -12.71 24.74
CA ASP A 60 10.39 -13.75 25.68
C ASP A 60 9.20 -13.25 26.53
N LEU A 61 8.34 -14.17 26.96
CA LEU A 61 7.20 -13.86 27.82
C LEU A 61 7.60 -13.18 29.13
N ASP A 62 8.85 -13.37 29.57
CA ASP A 62 9.41 -12.75 30.77
C ASP A 62 9.87 -11.28 30.57
N HIS A 63 9.91 -10.78 29.31
CA HIS A 63 10.29 -9.41 28.95
C HIS A 63 9.09 -8.48 28.72
N GLU A 64 8.01 -8.73 29.36
CA GLU A 64 6.65 -8.29 29.05
C GLU A 64 6.37 -6.78 29.13
N ARG A 65 7.27 -5.96 29.66
CA ARG A 65 6.99 -4.54 29.90
C ARG A 65 8.09 -3.63 29.37
N LEU A 66 8.25 -3.61 28.07
CA LEU A 66 9.10 -2.60 27.43
C LEU A 66 8.47 -1.22 27.60
N GLY A 67 9.25 -0.26 28.06
CA GLY A 67 8.90 1.14 28.05
C GLY A 67 8.77 1.66 26.60
N ARG A 68 8.24 2.85 26.45
CA ARG A 68 8.22 3.55 25.16
C ARG A 68 9.66 3.98 24.82
N ALA A 69 10.13 3.62 23.66
CA ALA A 69 11.31 4.19 23.04
C ALA A 69 11.01 5.61 22.53
N SER A 70 12.02 6.44 22.41
CA SER A 70 11.89 7.76 21.79
C SER A 70 11.59 7.63 20.28
N VAL A 71 11.11 8.71 19.70
CA VAL A 71 10.86 8.80 18.25
C VAL A 71 12.17 8.59 17.49
N GLU A 72 13.26 9.17 17.96
CA GLU A 72 14.59 9.10 17.36
C GLU A 72 15.15 7.66 17.39
N GLU A 73 14.97 6.95 18.50
CA GLU A 73 15.39 5.54 18.61
C GLU A 73 14.64 4.65 17.59
N ILE A 74 13.32 4.88 17.43
CA ILE A 74 12.52 4.12 16.47
C ILE A 74 12.95 4.42 15.04
N TYR A 75 13.17 5.69 14.69
CA TYR A 75 13.66 6.04 13.36
C TYR A 75 15.04 5.45 13.08
N SER A 76 15.93 5.39 14.05
CA SER A 76 17.23 4.73 13.90
C SER A 76 17.08 3.24 13.53
N VAL A 77 16.13 2.53 14.13
CA VAL A 77 15.82 1.13 13.77
C VAL A 77 15.25 1.05 12.36
N ILE A 78 14.31 1.94 12.00
CA ILE A 78 13.71 1.99 10.67
C ILE A 78 14.79 2.23 9.59
N GLU A 79 15.67 3.20 9.79
CA GLU A 79 16.75 3.52 8.86
C GLU A 79 17.72 2.35 8.69
N GLN A 80 18.10 1.70 9.80
CA GLN A 80 18.99 0.53 9.74
C GLN A 80 18.35 -0.61 8.96
N ASP A 81 17.10 -0.96 9.26
CA ASP A 81 16.38 -2.01 8.56
C ASP A 81 16.23 -1.73 7.05
N LEU A 82 15.96 -0.47 6.68
CA LEU A 82 15.86 -0.09 5.28
C LEU A 82 17.22 -0.09 4.58
N ASN A 83 18.31 0.32 5.24
CA ASN A 83 19.66 0.23 4.70
C ASN A 83 20.05 -1.22 4.42
N ASP A 84 19.78 -2.11 5.36
CA ASP A 84 20.02 -3.54 5.21
C ASP A 84 19.19 -4.11 4.05
N ALA A 85 17.91 -3.77 3.98
CA ALA A 85 17.02 -4.17 2.89
C ALA A 85 17.54 -3.71 1.52
N VAL A 86 17.92 -2.44 1.39
CA VAL A 86 18.47 -1.89 0.13
C VAL A 86 19.73 -2.63 -0.33
N SER A 87 20.55 -3.10 0.62
CA SER A 87 21.82 -3.77 0.29
C SER A 87 21.61 -5.15 -0.34
N VAL A 88 20.54 -5.85 -0.01
CA VAL A 88 20.31 -7.26 -0.38
C VAL A 88 19.12 -7.49 -1.32
N LEU A 89 18.16 -6.55 -1.37
CA LEU A 89 16.99 -6.72 -2.22
C LEU A 89 17.31 -6.58 -3.72
N PRO A 90 16.67 -7.40 -4.57
CA PRO A 90 16.84 -7.34 -6.01
C PRO A 90 16.12 -6.12 -6.59
N LYS A 91 16.56 -5.68 -7.77
CA LYS A 91 15.78 -4.77 -8.60
C LYS A 91 14.54 -5.46 -9.14
N LYS A 92 13.55 -4.70 -9.61
CA LYS A 92 12.32 -5.24 -10.20
C LYS A 92 12.63 -6.19 -11.36
N SER A 93 13.53 -5.80 -12.25
CA SER A 93 13.98 -6.61 -13.41
C SER A 93 14.73 -7.89 -13.03
N GLU A 94 15.31 -7.94 -11.83
CA GLU A 94 16.05 -9.12 -11.34
C GLU A 94 15.13 -10.13 -10.64
N VAL A 95 13.88 -9.77 -10.38
CA VAL A 95 12.88 -10.69 -9.81
C VAL A 95 12.26 -11.52 -10.94
N ALA A 96 12.58 -12.81 -10.97
CA ALA A 96 12.05 -13.72 -11.99
C ALA A 96 10.52 -13.71 -12.01
N ASN A 97 9.94 -13.55 -13.21
CA ASN A 97 8.48 -13.53 -13.40
C ASN A 97 7.74 -12.53 -12.50
N TYR A 98 8.32 -11.34 -12.27
CA TYR A 98 7.73 -10.32 -11.38
C TYR A 98 6.26 -10.04 -11.71
N GLU A 99 5.91 -9.92 -12.99
CA GLU A 99 4.55 -9.60 -13.44
C GLU A 99 3.53 -10.75 -13.26
N SER A 100 3.98 -11.96 -12.95
CA SER A 100 3.10 -13.12 -12.83
C SER A 100 3.10 -13.74 -11.44
N SER A 101 4.26 -14.27 -11.01
CA SER A 101 4.37 -15.08 -9.80
C SER A 101 4.93 -14.31 -8.61
N TYR A 102 5.70 -13.25 -8.87
CA TYR A 102 6.43 -12.50 -7.85
C TYR A 102 6.03 -11.02 -7.79
N ALA A 103 5.04 -10.61 -8.55
CA ALA A 103 4.47 -9.27 -8.43
C ALA A 103 4.03 -9.00 -6.98
N GLY A 104 4.37 -7.85 -6.46
CA GLY A 104 4.14 -7.51 -5.06
C GLY A 104 5.27 -7.89 -4.09
N ARG A 105 6.34 -8.58 -4.56
CA ARG A 105 7.56 -8.75 -3.76
C ARG A 105 8.23 -7.40 -3.51
N ILE A 106 8.89 -7.28 -2.37
CA ILE A 106 9.61 -6.05 -2.01
C ILE A 106 10.92 -6.01 -2.81
N THR A 107 11.10 -4.93 -3.58
CA THR A 107 12.29 -4.72 -4.41
C THR A 107 13.20 -3.65 -3.82
N LYS A 108 14.43 -3.57 -4.32
CA LYS A 108 15.37 -2.49 -3.98
C LYS A 108 14.74 -1.11 -4.22
N GLY A 109 14.03 -0.93 -5.34
CA GLY A 109 13.32 0.32 -5.64
C GLY A 109 12.27 0.67 -4.59
N ALA A 110 11.52 -0.31 -4.07
CA ALA A 110 10.57 -0.10 -2.99
C ALA A 110 11.26 0.32 -1.67
N ALA A 111 12.41 -0.29 -1.35
CA ALA A 111 13.15 0.05 -0.14
C ALA A 111 13.75 1.48 -0.20
N ILE A 112 14.32 1.88 -1.34
CA ILE A 112 14.85 3.25 -1.52
C ILE A 112 13.71 4.28 -1.53
N ALA A 113 12.59 3.99 -2.20
CA ALA A 113 11.42 4.86 -2.19
C ALA A 113 10.84 5.04 -0.76
N MET A 114 10.89 3.98 0.05
CA MET A 114 10.50 4.07 1.45
C MET A 114 11.48 4.94 2.27
N GLN A 115 12.81 4.85 2.01
CA GLN A 115 13.79 5.75 2.62
C GLN A 115 13.49 7.22 2.31
N THR A 116 13.14 7.56 1.06
CA THR A 116 12.76 8.92 0.68
C THR A 116 11.61 9.44 1.54
N ARG A 117 10.58 8.62 1.73
CA ARG A 117 9.42 8.95 2.57
C ARG A 117 9.82 9.12 4.04
N ILE A 118 10.62 8.22 4.60
CA ILE A 118 11.09 8.27 5.99
C ILE A 118 11.88 9.55 6.25
N TYR A 119 12.89 9.83 5.42
CA TYR A 119 13.71 11.03 5.55
C TYR A 119 12.90 12.32 5.41
N LEU A 120 11.85 12.32 4.58
CA LEU A 120 10.94 13.47 4.47
C LEU A 120 10.18 13.71 5.80
N TYR A 121 9.69 12.66 6.44
CA TYR A 121 9.01 12.76 7.73
C TYR A 121 9.95 13.23 8.85
N GLU A 122 11.21 12.84 8.82
CA GLU A 122 12.25 13.30 9.73
C GLU A 122 12.80 14.68 9.38
N LYS A 123 12.38 15.29 8.25
CA LYS A 123 12.90 16.56 7.73
C LYS A 123 14.39 16.53 7.39
N LYS A 124 14.93 15.34 7.10
CA LYS A 124 16.31 15.11 6.64
C LYS A 124 16.41 15.36 5.13
N TYR A 125 16.21 16.59 4.68
CA TYR A 125 16.06 16.92 3.26
C TYR A 125 17.27 16.58 2.41
N ASP A 126 18.48 16.62 2.96
CA ASP A 126 19.68 16.22 2.23
C ASP A 126 19.72 14.69 2.01
N GLU A 127 19.24 13.91 2.96
CA GLU A 127 19.10 12.46 2.80
C GLU A 127 17.97 12.10 1.81
N VAL A 128 16.89 12.90 1.76
CA VAL A 128 15.85 12.76 0.72
C VAL A 128 16.46 12.87 -0.68
N LYS A 129 17.29 13.92 -0.91
CA LYS A 129 17.98 14.12 -2.21
C LYS A 129 18.88 12.96 -2.55
N LYS A 130 19.71 12.50 -1.60
CA LYS A 130 20.60 11.35 -1.81
C LYS A 130 19.84 10.07 -2.12
N ALA A 131 18.74 9.81 -1.41
CA ALA A 131 17.90 8.64 -1.66
C ALA A 131 17.22 8.74 -3.04
N PHE A 132 16.75 9.93 -3.43
CA PHE A 132 16.21 10.18 -4.76
C PHE A 132 17.26 9.94 -5.86
N GLU A 133 18.44 10.50 -5.73
CA GLU A 133 19.55 10.28 -6.68
C GLU A 133 19.92 8.79 -6.78
N LYS A 134 19.98 8.10 -5.64
CA LYS A 134 20.20 6.65 -5.60
C LYS A 134 19.09 5.88 -6.32
N PHE A 135 17.83 6.24 -6.08
CA PHE A 135 16.70 5.64 -6.78
C PHE A 135 16.83 5.81 -8.29
N GLN A 136 17.09 7.04 -8.75
CA GLN A 136 17.24 7.34 -10.18
C GLN A 136 18.39 6.53 -10.82
N ASN A 137 19.53 6.48 -10.16
CA ASN A 137 20.72 5.80 -10.70
C ASN A 137 20.59 4.28 -10.70
N GLU A 138 19.97 3.69 -9.67
CA GLU A 138 19.95 2.23 -9.51
C GLU A 138 18.64 1.60 -10.03
N CYS A 139 17.51 2.29 -9.95
CA CYS A 139 16.19 1.73 -10.22
C CYS A 139 15.33 2.60 -11.16
N GLY A 140 15.72 3.83 -11.48
CA GLY A 140 14.88 4.78 -12.22
C GLY A 140 14.44 4.27 -13.60
N GLY A 141 15.25 3.45 -14.27
CA GLY A 141 14.93 2.86 -15.56
C GLY A 141 13.86 1.76 -15.53
N GLU A 142 13.44 1.30 -14.33
CA GLU A 142 12.46 0.24 -14.17
C GLU A 142 11.03 0.76 -13.95
N TYR A 143 10.88 2.08 -13.80
CA TYR A 143 9.63 2.74 -13.51
C TYR A 143 9.43 3.95 -14.41
N SER A 144 8.17 4.21 -14.77
CA SER A 144 7.79 5.40 -15.52
C SER A 144 6.43 5.90 -15.06
N LEU A 145 6.21 7.21 -15.12
CA LEU A 145 4.86 7.76 -14.93
C LEU A 145 3.97 7.28 -16.07
N VAL A 146 2.71 6.98 -15.77
CA VAL A 146 1.71 6.73 -16.79
C VAL A 146 1.37 8.02 -17.53
N ALA A 147 0.99 7.91 -18.80
CA ALA A 147 0.53 9.05 -19.57
C ALA A 147 -0.71 9.70 -18.93
N PRO A 148 -0.92 11.01 -19.12
CA PRO A 148 -2.08 11.71 -18.54
C PRO A 148 -3.42 11.07 -18.91
N GLU A 149 -3.57 10.58 -20.13
CA GLU A 149 -4.76 9.88 -20.64
C GLU A 149 -5.02 8.55 -19.90
N ASP A 150 -3.96 7.87 -19.46
CA ASP A 150 -4.01 6.60 -18.72
C ASP A 150 -4.04 6.80 -17.19
N TYR A 151 -4.11 8.05 -16.73
CA TYR A 151 -4.01 8.34 -15.29
C TYR A 151 -5.08 7.62 -14.46
N ALA A 152 -6.30 7.49 -14.97
CA ALA A 152 -7.37 6.75 -14.31
C ALA A 152 -7.12 5.24 -14.32
N TRP A 153 -6.60 4.73 -15.45
CA TRP A 153 -6.32 3.30 -15.62
C TRP A 153 -5.38 2.73 -14.56
N GLN A 154 -4.35 3.48 -14.14
CA GLN A 154 -3.42 3.01 -13.09
C GLN A 154 -4.11 2.66 -11.76
N PHE A 155 -5.36 3.08 -11.52
CA PHE A 155 -6.13 2.76 -10.32
C PHE A 155 -7.17 1.65 -10.55
N SER A 156 -7.31 1.16 -11.77
CA SER A 156 -8.18 0.04 -12.10
C SER A 156 -7.54 -1.31 -11.73
N LEU A 157 -8.31 -2.39 -11.88
CA LEU A 157 -7.80 -3.76 -11.73
C LEU A 157 -6.74 -4.08 -12.80
N ASP A 158 -6.97 -3.65 -14.03
CA ASP A 158 -6.03 -3.89 -15.14
C ASP A 158 -4.74 -3.06 -15.04
N GLY A 159 -4.75 -2.00 -14.22
CA GLY A 159 -3.60 -1.13 -13.98
C GLY A 159 -2.74 -1.55 -12.78
N GLU A 160 -3.00 -2.72 -12.20
CA GLU A 160 -2.18 -3.24 -11.12
C GLU A 160 -0.76 -3.54 -11.58
N HIS A 161 0.23 -3.26 -10.72
CA HIS A 161 1.66 -3.40 -11.03
C HIS A 161 2.14 -2.63 -12.26
N CYS A 162 1.42 -1.60 -12.69
CA CYS A 162 1.81 -0.77 -13.83
C CYS A 162 3.18 -0.12 -13.64
N SER A 163 3.68 0.53 -14.70
CA SER A 163 5.01 1.16 -14.70
C SER A 163 5.24 2.21 -13.61
N SER A 164 4.18 2.86 -13.12
CA SER A 164 4.25 3.84 -12.03
C SER A 164 4.15 3.21 -10.64
N SER A 165 3.82 1.93 -10.53
CA SER A 165 3.69 1.23 -9.25
C SER A 165 5.03 0.70 -8.77
N ILE A 166 5.44 1.14 -7.57
CA ILE A 166 6.68 0.69 -6.93
C ILE A 166 6.40 -0.44 -5.95
N LEU A 167 5.35 -0.31 -5.14
CA LEU A 167 4.96 -1.34 -4.18
C LEU A 167 3.44 -1.40 -4.03
N GLU A 168 2.91 -2.59 -4.25
CA GLU A 168 1.51 -2.92 -4.02
C GLU A 168 1.38 -4.14 -3.10
N VAL A 169 0.34 -4.15 -2.28
CA VAL A 169 -0.08 -5.36 -1.57
C VAL A 169 -1.11 -6.06 -2.43
N ASN A 170 -0.79 -7.27 -2.87
CA ASN A 170 -1.69 -8.09 -3.66
C ASN A 170 -2.90 -8.51 -2.83
N MET A 171 -4.07 -8.27 -3.38
CA MET A 171 -5.33 -8.67 -2.79
C MET A 171 -5.91 -9.85 -3.58
N TYR A 172 -6.39 -10.84 -2.86
CA TYR A 172 -6.92 -12.06 -3.46
C TYR A 172 -8.35 -12.30 -3.01
N VAL A 173 -9.22 -12.58 -3.97
CA VAL A 173 -10.59 -12.98 -3.70
C VAL A 173 -10.71 -14.50 -3.84
N SER A 174 -10.89 -15.18 -2.72
CA SER A 174 -11.11 -16.63 -2.74
C SER A 174 -12.56 -16.97 -3.08
N SER A 175 -12.78 -17.74 -4.12
CA SER A 175 -14.11 -18.24 -4.50
C SER A 175 -14.69 -19.23 -3.48
N THR A 176 -13.84 -19.84 -2.64
CA THR A 176 -14.24 -20.92 -1.72
C THR A 176 -14.52 -20.44 -0.29
N GLN A 177 -14.16 -19.20 0.05
CA GLN A 177 -14.31 -18.66 1.41
C GLN A 177 -15.40 -17.59 1.46
N SER A 178 -16.57 -17.97 1.98
CA SER A 178 -17.77 -17.11 2.08
C SER A 178 -17.86 -16.29 3.37
N SER A 179 -16.79 -16.24 4.17
CA SER A 179 -16.85 -15.65 5.50
C SER A 179 -16.33 -14.21 5.53
N TYR A 180 -17.05 -13.33 6.23
CA TYR A 180 -16.58 -11.99 6.63
C TYR A 180 -15.25 -12.00 7.42
N ASN A 181 -14.81 -13.18 7.86
CA ASN A 181 -13.61 -13.36 8.68
C ASN A 181 -12.33 -13.58 7.88
N VAL A 182 -12.41 -13.69 6.55
CA VAL A 182 -11.22 -13.87 5.71
C VAL A 182 -10.89 -12.55 5.04
N ASN A 183 -9.85 -11.90 5.54
CA ASN A 183 -9.40 -10.59 5.07
C ASN A 183 -8.26 -10.73 4.05
N ASN A 184 -8.53 -11.35 2.90
CA ASN A 184 -7.57 -11.48 1.81
C ASN A 184 -7.73 -10.38 0.74
N GLY A 185 -8.82 -9.62 0.78
CA GLY A 185 -9.16 -8.56 -0.16
C GLY A 185 -9.07 -7.16 0.43
N ASN A 186 -9.23 -6.17 -0.43
CA ASN A 186 -9.16 -4.76 -0.07
C ASN A 186 -10.44 -4.28 0.62
N ARG A 187 -10.36 -4.06 1.91
CA ARG A 187 -11.48 -3.55 2.72
C ARG A 187 -11.74 -2.05 2.51
N HIS A 188 -10.77 -1.29 2.01
CA HIS A 188 -10.97 0.16 1.79
C HIS A 188 -12.05 0.44 0.76
N VAL A 189 -12.21 -0.44 -0.22
CA VAL A 189 -13.31 -0.38 -1.19
C VAL A 189 -14.66 -0.39 -0.47
N LEU A 190 -14.89 -1.37 0.39
CA LEU A 190 -16.11 -1.47 1.20
C LEU A 190 -16.37 -0.21 2.04
N MET A 191 -15.31 0.33 2.67
CA MET A 191 -15.44 1.52 3.50
C MET A 191 -15.84 2.76 2.70
N SER A 192 -15.36 2.91 1.46
CA SER A 192 -15.48 4.14 0.68
C SER A 192 -16.68 4.19 -0.26
N MET A 193 -17.23 3.04 -0.67
CA MET A 193 -18.34 2.99 -1.63
C MET A 193 -19.65 3.51 -1.04
N PRO A 194 -20.57 4.03 -1.89
CA PRO A 194 -21.86 4.56 -1.45
C PRO A 194 -22.69 3.57 -0.63
N ARG A 195 -23.27 4.04 0.45
CA ARG A 195 -24.10 3.21 1.34
C ARG A 195 -25.48 2.95 0.76
N ASN A 196 -26.04 1.77 0.97
CA ASN A 196 -27.32 1.23 0.51
C ASN A 196 -27.41 0.97 -0.99
N MET A 197 -26.92 1.86 -1.82
CA MET A 197 -26.88 1.66 -3.27
C MET A 197 -25.87 0.56 -3.66
N THR A 198 -24.81 0.44 -2.88
CA THR A 198 -23.77 -0.58 -3.02
C THR A 198 -23.61 -1.37 -1.72
N ILE A 199 -22.57 -2.24 -1.69
CA ILE A 199 -22.15 -2.93 -0.47
C ILE A 199 -21.42 -2.02 0.53
N GLY A 200 -21.18 -0.75 0.20
CA GLY A 200 -20.31 0.17 0.92
C GLY A 200 -20.88 0.76 2.20
N PHE A 201 -20.02 1.39 2.98
CA PHE A 201 -20.37 2.10 4.22
C PHE A 201 -20.38 3.63 4.09
N GLY A 202 -19.97 4.19 2.95
CA GLY A 202 -19.93 5.63 2.70
C GLY A 202 -18.96 6.40 3.60
N CYS A 203 -17.85 5.76 4.03
CA CYS A 203 -16.87 6.42 4.86
C CYS A 203 -15.89 7.24 4.01
N ALA A 204 -15.22 8.21 4.66
CA ALA A 204 -14.15 9.01 4.05
C ALA A 204 -14.57 9.68 2.73
N GLN A 205 -15.76 10.28 2.72
CA GLN A 205 -16.28 11.01 1.57
C GLN A 205 -15.41 12.27 1.30
N PRO A 206 -14.99 12.50 0.04
CA PRO A 206 -14.32 13.73 -0.36
C PRO A 206 -15.20 14.95 -0.09
N THR A 207 -14.59 16.09 0.22
CA THR A 207 -15.32 17.33 0.46
C THR A 207 -15.53 18.14 -0.83
N GLN A 208 -16.52 19.04 -0.85
CA GLN A 208 -16.70 19.99 -1.93
C GLN A 208 -15.45 20.87 -2.10
N ALA A 209 -14.79 21.26 -1.01
CA ALA A 209 -13.55 22.04 -1.07
C ALA A 209 -12.44 21.36 -1.89
N LEU A 210 -12.36 20.02 -1.89
CA LEU A 210 -11.42 19.30 -2.75
C LEU A 210 -11.83 19.39 -4.23
N ALA A 211 -13.14 19.31 -4.53
CA ALA A 211 -13.62 19.48 -5.89
C ALA A 211 -13.33 20.90 -6.42
N ASP A 212 -13.59 21.91 -5.59
CA ASP A 212 -13.33 23.32 -5.92
C ASP A 212 -11.83 23.60 -6.13
N ALA A 213 -10.95 22.95 -5.34
CA ALA A 213 -9.51 23.07 -5.51
C ALA A 213 -9.04 22.51 -6.86
N TYR A 214 -9.57 21.37 -7.32
CA TYR A 214 -9.29 20.87 -8.67
C TYR A 214 -9.78 21.81 -9.76
N ASP A 215 -10.97 22.41 -9.58
CA ASP A 215 -11.52 23.36 -10.55
C ASP A 215 -10.69 24.64 -10.63
N ALA A 216 -10.24 25.15 -9.48
CA ALA A 216 -9.38 26.33 -9.42
C ALA A 216 -8.04 26.16 -10.15
N GLU A 217 -7.48 24.95 -10.10
CA GLU A 217 -6.24 24.59 -10.81
C GLU A 217 -6.49 24.14 -12.26
N GLY A 218 -7.73 23.98 -12.68
CA GLY A 218 -8.07 23.45 -14.00
C GLY A 218 -7.69 21.97 -14.18
N ASP A 219 -7.53 21.23 -13.09
CA ASP A 219 -7.07 19.83 -13.10
C ASP A 219 -8.22 18.86 -13.32
N VAL A 220 -8.71 18.81 -14.52
CA VAL A 220 -9.83 17.95 -14.91
C VAL A 220 -9.51 16.47 -14.80
N ILE A 221 -8.28 16.07 -15.15
CA ILE A 221 -7.87 14.66 -15.20
C ILE A 221 -7.85 14.06 -13.78
N ARG A 222 -7.14 14.72 -12.84
CA ARG A 222 -7.07 14.21 -11.46
C ARG A 222 -8.42 14.32 -10.75
N LYS A 223 -9.20 15.38 -10.99
CA LYS A 223 -10.57 15.52 -10.47
C LYS A 223 -11.42 14.31 -10.88
N LYS A 224 -11.52 14.05 -12.17
CA LYS A 224 -12.32 12.95 -12.73
C LYS A 224 -11.89 11.56 -12.23
N THR A 225 -10.60 11.39 -11.99
CA THR A 225 -10.06 10.11 -11.46
C THR A 225 -10.28 9.95 -9.96
N THR A 226 -10.34 11.05 -9.22
CA THR A 226 -10.38 11.00 -7.75
C THR A 226 -11.81 11.09 -7.21
N LEU A 227 -12.65 11.88 -7.85
CA LEU A 227 -14.02 12.18 -7.39
C LEU A 227 -15.05 11.47 -8.26
N LEU A 228 -15.98 10.79 -7.62
CA LEU A 228 -17.19 10.21 -8.20
C LEU A 228 -18.38 10.97 -7.59
N SER A 229 -19.18 11.65 -8.39
CA SER A 229 -20.39 12.29 -7.87
C SER A 229 -21.46 11.26 -7.53
N THR A 230 -22.36 11.62 -6.64
CA THR A 230 -23.50 10.76 -6.28
C THR A 230 -24.36 10.46 -7.49
N GLU A 231 -24.62 11.46 -8.34
CA GLU A 231 -25.40 11.29 -9.57
C GLU A 231 -24.76 10.30 -10.53
N GLU A 232 -23.45 10.43 -10.77
CA GLU A 232 -22.71 9.51 -11.64
C GLU A 232 -22.68 8.08 -11.06
N ALA A 233 -22.55 7.95 -9.73
CA ALA A 233 -22.61 6.64 -9.07
C ALA A 233 -24.00 6.01 -9.28
N ILE A 234 -25.07 6.77 -9.15
CA ILE A 234 -26.45 6.30 -9.42
C ILE A 234 -26.59 5.85 -10.88
N GLU A 235 -26.08 6.62 -11.82
CA GLU A 235 -26.12 6.26 -13.24
C GLU A 235 -25.43 4.92 -13.52
N ILE A 236 -24.22 4.73 -12.99
CA ILE A 236 -23.43 3.49 -13.17
C ILE A 236 -24.18 2.29 -12.58
N GLU A 237 -24.67 2.42 -11.36
CA GLU A 237 -25.37 1.32 -10.67
C GLU A 237 -26.71 0.99 -11.33
N THR A 238 -27.47 2.00 -11.73
CA THR A 238 -28.77 1.83 -12.40
C THR A 238 -28.59 1.18 -13.77
N ALA A 239 -27.57 1.59 -14.52
CA ALA A 239 -27.28 0.98 -15.83
C ALA A 239 -26.98 -0.51 -15.74
N ALA A 240 -26.36 -0.94 -14.64
CA ALA A 240 -25.97 -2.34 -14.44
C ALA A 240 -27.03 -3.21 -13.76
N LYS A 241 -27.84 -2.64 -12.88
CA LYS A 241 -28.74 -3.39 -11.97
C LYS A 241 -30.22 -3.05 -12.16
N GLY A 242 -30.58 -2.03 -12.94
CA GLY A 242 -31.92 -1.46 -12.95
C GLY A 242 -32.13 -0.52 -11.76
N ASP A 243 -33.30 -0.56 -11.14
CA ASP A 243 -33.59 0.30 -9.98
C ASP A 243 -32.65 -0.01 -8.81
N VAL A 244 -32.01 1.04 -8.28
CA VAL A 244 -31.11 0.95 -7.12
C VAL A 244 -31.71 1.69 -5.93
N ALA A 245 -31.40 1.19 -4.73
CA ALA A 245 -31.80 1.86 -3.51
C ALA A 245 -31.14 3.24 -3.39
N PRO A 246 -31.86 4.26 -2.89
CA PRO A 246 -31.27 5.57 -2.69
C PRO A 246 -30.10 5.54 -1.70
N VAL A 247 -29.11 6.39 -1.93
CA VAL A 247 -28.01 6.57 -0.99
C VAL A 247 -28.53 7.17 0.31
N THR A 248 -28.18 6.59 1.44
CA THR A 248 -28.71 7.04 2.75
C THR A 248 -27.75 7.89 3.56
N ASP A 249 -26.50 7.97 3.18
CA ASP A 249 -25.44 8.69 3.92
C ASP A 249 -24.55 9.51 2.99
N ASP A 250 -25.19 10.26 2.11
CA ASP A 250 -24.53 11.22 1.25
C ASP A 250 -24.44 12.57 1.97
N ARG A 251 -23.24 12.92 2.41
CA ARG A 251 -22.97 14.16 3.15
C ARG A 251 -22.34 15.24 2.30
N THR A 252 -21.73 14.87 1.19
CA THR A 252 -20.86 15.76 0.41
C THR A 252 -21.16 15.77 -1.08
N GLY A 253 -21.96 14.85 -1.57
CA GLY A 253 -22.18 14.63 -3.01
C GLY A 253 -21.04 13.93 -3.72
N TRP A 254 -20.01 13.48 -2.98
CA TRP A 254 -18.80 12.91 -3.56
C TRP A 254 -18.34 11.62 -2.89
N TYR A 255 -17.83 10.69 -3.70
CA TYR A 255 -17.19 9.46 -3.27
C TYR A 255 -15.77 9.32 -3.85
N ASN A 256 -14.96 8.46 -3.24
CA ASN A 256 -13.61 8.17 -3.72
C ASN A 256 -13.65 7.23 -4.93
N ARG A 257 -13.47 7.78 -6.14
CA ARG A 257 -13.50 7.00 -7.38
C ARG A 257 -12.39 5.96 -7.46
N LYS A 258 -11.21 6.21 -6.92
CA LYS A 258 -10.08 5.26 -6.94
C LYS A 258 -10.35 3.98 -6.15
N LEU A 259 -11.33 4.01 -5.27
CA LEU A 259 -11.78 2.86 -4.47
C LEU A 259 -13.20 2.40 -4.84
N TYR A 260 -13.78 2.97 -5.89
CA TYR A 260 -15.07 2.54 -6.41
C TYR A 260 -14.87 1.45 -7.45
N LEU A 261 -15.45 0.29 -7.22
CA LEU A 261 -15.54 -0.79 -8.19
C LEU A 261 -16.95 -0.87 -8.73
N ALA A 262 -17.10 -0.77 -10.05
CA ALA A 262 -18.40 -0.88 -10.71
C ALA A 262 -19.01 -2.30 -10.55
N PRO A 263 -20.32 -2.45 -10.74
CA PRO A 263 -20.94 -3.78 -10.82
C PRO A 263 -20.20 -4.69 -11.82
N GLY A 264 -19.96 -5.94 -11.44
CA GLY A 264 -19.17 -6.89 -12.22
C GLY A 264 -17.65 -6.84 -11.98
N GLN A 265 -17.15 -5.76 -11.39
CA GLN A 265 -15.74 -5.65 -10.96
C GLN A 265 -15.55 -5.98 -9.48
N ARG A 266 -16.61 -5.96 -8.71
CA ARG A 266 -16.58 -6.18 -7.27
C ARG A 266 -17.31 -7.45 -6.86
N GLU A 267 -16.98 -7.95 -5.68
CA GLU A 267 -17.66 -9.07 -5.05
C GLU A 267 -18.85 -8.57 -4.23
N GLU A 268 -20.05 -8.68 -4.76
CA GLU A 268 -21.29 -8.16 -4.13
C GLU A 268 -21.63 -8.85 -2.81
N ASN A 269 -21.30 -10.12 -2.63
CA ASN A 269 -21.64 -10.90 -1.44
C ASN A 269 -20.49 -11.01 -0.42
N ARG A 270 -19.35 -10.37 -0.67
CA ARG A 270 -18.11 -10.54 0.11
C ARG A 270 -17.46 -9.19 0.40
N GLY A 271 -18.20 -8.30 1.04
CA GLY A 271 -17.80 -6.91 1.24
C GLY A 271 -16.38 -6.65 1.70
N ASN A 272 -15.78 -7.55 2.51
CA ASN A 272 -14.41 -7.42 3.01
C ASN A 272 -13.33 -7.90 2.03
N ASN A 273 -13.70 -8.53 0.92
CA ASN A 273 -12.79 -9.20 -0.01
C ASN A 273 -12.93 -8.59 -1.40
N GLN A 274 -12.47 -7.36 -1.59
CA GLN A 274 -12.48 -6.74 -2.91
C GLN A 274 -11.15 -6.99 -3.64
N PRO A 275 -11.18 -7.20 -4.97
CA PRO A 275 -10.02 -7.69 -5.71
C PRO A 275 -8.92 -6.67 -5.94
N THR A 276 -9.16 -5.38 -5.73
CA THR A 276 -8.17 -4.34 -6.07
C THR A 276 -7.01 -4.31 -5.08
N ASN A 277 -5.78 -4.27 -5.59
CA ASN A 277 -4.55 -4.15 -4.82
C ASN A 277 -4.50 -2.84 -4.01
N LEU A 278 -3.80 -2.89 -2.88
CA LEU A 278 -3.46 -1.69 -2.13
C LEU A 278 -2.11 -1.13 -2.58
N ARG A 279 -2.13 -0.02 -3.28
CA ARG A 279 -0.93 0.68 -3.76
C ARG A 279 -0.29 1.46 -2.61
N LEU A 280 0.86 0.97 -2.11
CA LEU A 280 1.56 1.58 -0.97
C LEU A 280 2.51 2.69 -1.40
N ILE A 281 3.22 2.49 -2.52
CA ILE A 281 4.19 3.45 -3.04
C ILE A 281 4.06 3.52 -4.56
N ARG A 282 3.92 4.73 -5.08
CA ARG A 282 3.94 5.03 -6.51
C ARG A 282 5.11 5.97 -6.85
N LEU A 283 5.56 5.92 -8.10
CA LEU A 283 6.69 6.72 -8.58
C LEU A 283 6.52 8.23 -8.33
N ALA A 284 5.30 8.75 -8.46
CA ALA A 284 5.01 10.16 -8.20
C ALA A 284 5.27 10.62 -6.75
N GLU A 285 5.46 9.70 -5.82
CA GLU A 285 5.80 10.01 -4.43
C GLU A 285 7.31 10.14 -4.21
N VAL A 286 8.11 9.66 -5.16
CA VAL A 286 9.59 9.70 -5.09
C VAL A 286 10.11 11.00 -5.70
N TYR A 287 9.35 11.61 -6.64
CA TYR A 287 9.65 12.91 -7.25
C TYR A 287 9.22 14.08 -6.35
#